data_5edb461e0dcce105d6f6f07e3b0d69cb
#
_entry.id   5edb461e0dcce105d6f6f07e3b0d69cb
#
_cell.length_a   1.000
_cell.length_b   1.000
_cell.length_c   1.000
_cell.angle_alpha   90.00
_cell.angle_beta   90.00
_cell.angle_gamma   90.00
#
_symmetry.space_group_name_H-M   'P 1'
#
loop_
_entity.id
_entity.type
_entity.pdbx_description
1 polymer ?
#
loop_
_entity_poly.entity_id
_entity_poly.type
_entity_poly.pdbx_seq_one_letter_code
_entity_poly.pdbx_strand_id
1 'polypeptide(L)' 'MSLENLTNNYREILTNLGEQPQRDGLKGTPERAAKAMQFLCRGYTQSLEEIVNGALFDSDNDEMVIVKDIELYSLCEHHL' A
#
# COMPACT_ATOMS: atom_id res chain seq x y z
N MET A 1 4.18 -8.84 6.16
CA MET A 1 3.28 -7.81 6.74
C MET A 1 2.04 -8.48 7.29
N SER A 2 1.81 -8.37 8.58
CA SER A 2 0.67 -9.02 9.25
C SER A 2 -0.54 -8.10 9.28
N LEU A 3 -1.63 -8.49 8.65
CA LEU A 3 -2.88 -7.74 8.69
C LEU A 3 -3.44 -7.63 10.11
N GLU A 4 -3.36 -8.70 10.89
CA GLU A 4 -3.83 -8.71 12.26
C GLU A 4 -3.07 -7.70 13.13
N ASN A 5 -1.74 -7.72 13.07
CA ASN A 5 -0.90 -6.79 13.83
C ASN A 5 -1.17 -5.35 13.39
N LEU A 6 -1.25 -5.11 12.10
CA LEU A 6 -1.50 -3.77 11.57
C LEU A 6 -2.89 -3.27 11.99
N THR A 7 -3.89 -4.13 11.98
CA THR A 7 -5.24 -3.82 12.45
C THR A 7 -5.23 -3.43 13.93
N ASN A 8 -4.51 -4.18 14.75
CA ASN A 8 -4.38 -3.87 16.17
C ASN A 8 -3.66 -2.54 16.39
N ASN A 9 -2.64 -2.24 15.60
CA ASN A 9 -1.94 -0.96 15.65
C ASN A 9 -2.88 0.22 15.36
N TYR A 10 -3.74 0.09 14.36
CA TYR A 10 -4.74 1.12 14.08
C TYR A 10 -5.76 1.29 15.20
N ARG A 11 -6.13 0.20 15.84
CA ARG A 11 -7.01 0.26 17.02
C ARG A 11 -6.36 1.03 18.15
N GLU A 12 -5.09 0.81 18.38
CA GLU A 12 -4.28 1.55 19.38
C GLU A 12 -4.21 3.04 19.03
N ILE A 13 -4.02 3.37 17.77
CA ILE A 13 -4.00 4.77 17.32
C ILE A 13 -5.32 5.46 17.67
N LEU A 14 -6.45 4.83 17.37
CA LEU A 14 -7.77 5.39 17.68
C LEU A 14 -7.93 5.61 19.20
N THR A 15 -7.53 4.62 19.98
CA THR A 15 -7.58 4.71 21.45
C THR A 15 -6.73 5.87 21.96
N ASN A 16 -5.52 6.00 21.45
CA ASN A 16 -4.58 7.05 21.87
C ASN A 16 -5.04 8.45 21.44
N LEU A 17 -5.88 8.54 20.41
CA LEU A 17 -6.49 9.80 20.00
C LEU A 17 -7.71 10.19 20.86
N GLY A 18 -8.10 9.32 21.79
CA GLY A 18 -9.27 9.56 22.64
C GLY A 18 -10.59 9.06 22.03
N GLU A 19 -10.53 8.33 20.93
CA GLU A 19 -11.72 7.73 20.33
C GLU A 19 -12.07 6.39 20.98
N GLN A 20 -13.28 5.93 20.70
CA GLN A 20 -13.77 4.61 21.14
C GLN A 20 -13.83 3.66 19.93
N PRO A 21 -12.83 2.79 19.76
CA PRO A 21 -12.80 1.89 18.59
C PRO A 21 -13.97 0.94 18.50
N GLN A 22 -14.67 0.74 19.64
CA GLN A 22 -15.80 -0.20 19.72
C GLN A 22 -17.13 0.39 19.24
N ARG A 23 -17.21 1.72 19.05
CA ARG A 23 -18.46 2.30 18.56
C ARG A 23 -18.74 1.88 17.12
N ASP A 24 -20.01 1.79 16.75
CA ASP A 24 -20.42 1.21 15.46
C ASP A 24 -19.75 1.86 14.25
N GLY A 25 -19.54 3.16 14.28
CA GLY A 25 -18.88 3.88 13.17
C GLY A 25 -17.40 3.58 13.01
N LEU A 26 -16.73 3.03 14.04
CA LEU A 26 -15.31 2.74 14.04
C LEU A 26 -14.96 1.25 14.14
N LYS A 27 -15.95 0.39 14.34
CA LYS A 27 -15.70 -1.06 14.52
C LYS A 27 -14.86 -1.67 13.41
N GLY A 28 -15.19 -1.36 12.16
CA GLY A 28 -14.47 -1.88 10.99
C GLY A 28 -13.31 -1.02 10.54
N THR A 29 -13.11 0.16 11.13
CA THR A 29 -12.11 1.11 10.66
C THR A 29 -10.68 0.58 10.79
N PRO A 30 -10.26 -0.05 11.90
CA PRO A 30 -8.90 -0.58 12.01
C PRO A 30 -8.53 -1.55 10.89
N GLU A 31 -9.43 -2.47 10.56
CA GLU A 31 -9.18 -3.43 9.48
C GLU A 31 -9.16 -2.76 8.11
N ARG A 32 -10.09 -1.84 7.86
CA ARG A 32 -10.11 -1.08 6.60
C ARG A 32 -8.84 -0.25 6.41
N ALA A 33 -8.41 0.44 7.46
CA ALA A 33 -7.19 1.24 7.44
C ALA A 33 -5.95 0.36 7.23
N ALA A 34 -5.90 -0.79 7.91
CA ALA A 34 -4.81 -1.74 7.75
C ALA A 34 -4.72 -2.27 6.30
N LYS A 35 -5.85 -2.64 5.72
CA LYS A 35 -5.89 -3.10 4.32
C LYS A 35 -5.47 -2.00 3.35
N ALA A 36 -5.90 -0.78 3.59
CA ALA A 36 -5.51 0.37 2.76
C ALA A 36 -4.00 0.59 2.83
N MET A 37 -3.42 0.55 4.02
CA MET A 37 -1.98 0.72 4.22
C MET A 37 -1.18 -0.41 3.55
N GLN A 38 -1.64 -1.65 3.66
CA GLN A 38 -1.00 -2.77 2.96
C GLN A 38 -1.00 -2.56 1.45
N PHE A 39 -2.10 -2.08 0.91
CA PHE A 39 -2.19 -1.79 -0.53
C PHE A 39 -1.22 -0.68 -0.93
N LEU A 40 -1.18 0.42 -0.17
CA LEU A 40 -0.29 1.54 -0.45
C LEU A 40 1.19 1.16 -0.37
N CYS A 41 1.53 0.24 0.53
CA CYS A 41 2.90 -0.18 0.78
C CYS A 41 3.26 -1.51 0.10
N ARG A 42 2.43 -2.00 -0.81
CA ARG A 42 2.64 -3.32 -1.44
C ARG A 42 3.98 -3.45 -2.17
N GLY A 43 4.57 -2.32 -2.58
CA GLY A 43 5.87 -2.33 -3.24
C GLY A 43 6.99 -2.95 -2.39
N TYR A 44 6.87 -2.93 -1.06
CA TYR A 44 7.84 -3.54 -0.17
C TYR A 44 7.91 -5.07 -0.32
N THR A 45 6.83 -5.68 -0.76
CA THR A 45 6.73 -7.15 -0.85
C THR A 45 6.65 -7.66 -2.28
N GLN A 46 6.57 -6.77 -3.27
CA GLN A 46 6.54 -7.14 -4.68
C GLN A 46 7.96 -7.40 -5.19
N SER A 47 8.07 -8.32 -6.15
CA SER A 47 9.30 -8.52 -6.91
C SER A 47 9.11 -8.03 -8.35
N LEU A 48 10.20 -7.59 -8.96
CA LEU A 48 10.17 -7.16 -10.36
C LEU A 48 9.73 -8.30 -11.28
N GLU A 49 10.19 -9.51 -10.99
CA GLU A 49 9.82 -10.71 -11.77
C GLU A 49 8.31 -10.95 -11.76
N GLU A 50 7.67 -10.83 -10.59
CA GLU A 50 6.23 -11.00 -10.46
C GLU A 50 5.47 -9.90 -11.20
N ILE A 51 5.93 -8.66 -11.11
CA ILE A 51 5.29 -7.53 -11.79
C ILE A 51 5.36 -7.70 -13.31
N VAL A 52 6.54 -8.08 -13.82
CA VAL A 52 6.75 -8.29 -15.26
C VAL A 52 5.96 -9.50 -15.76
N ASN A 53 5.85 -10.55 -14.94
CA ASN A 53 5.06 -11.76 -15.23
C ASN A 53 5.34 -12.35 -16.62
N GLY A 54 6.62 -12.41 -17.00
CA GLY A 54 7.01 -12.96 -18.30
C GLY A 54 6.68 -12.10 -19.52
N ALA A 55 6.21 -10.88 -19.31
CA ALA A 55 5.85 -9.96 -20.40
C ALA A 55 7.09 -9.26 -20.98
N LEU A 56 8.15 -10.02 -21.20
CA LEU A 56 9.35 -9.56 -21.89
C LEU A 56 9.35 -10.14 -23.30
N PHE A 57 9.48 -9.29 -24.28
CA PHE A 57 9.45 -9.67 -25.70
C PHE A 57 10.70 -9.17 -26.39
N ASP A 58 11.21 -9.96 -27.34
CA ASP A 58 12.30 -9.52 -28.18
C ASP A 58 11.85 -8.37 -29.06
N SER A 59 12.73 -7.40 -29.24
CA SER A 59 12.48 -6.23 -30.08
C SER A 59 13.78 -5.79 -30.73
N ASP A 60 13.70 -5.41 -31.98
CA ASP A 60 14.79 -4.79 -32.72
C ASP A 60 14.64 -3.26 -32.81
N ASN A 61 13.74 -2.69 -32.01
CA ASN A 61 13.53 -1.26 -31.93
C ASN A 61 14.74 -0.58 -31.29
N ASP A 62 15.38 0.34 -32.00
CA ASP A 62 16.49 1.16 -31.54
C ASP A 62 16.12 2.63 -31.36
N GLU A 63 14.84 2.95 -31.50
CA GLU A 63 14.33 4.31 -31.33
C GLU A 63 13.94 4.58 -29.89
N MET A 64 13.86 5.88 -29.53
CA MET A 64 13.42 6.30 -28.22
C MET A 64 11.96 5.91 -27.97
N VAL A 65 11.70 5.31 -26.83
CA VAL A 65 10.36 5.01 -26.36
C VAL A 65 10.02 5.95 -25.22
N ILE A 66 8.89 6.67 -25.35
CA ILE A 66 8.43 7.61 -24.33
C ILE A 66 7.12 7.10 -23.74
N VAL A 67 7.08 6.95 -22.41
CA VAL A 67 5.86 6.62 -21.68
C VAL A 67 5.51 7.85 -20.84
N LYS A 68 4.30 8.38 -21.04
CA LYS A 68 3.84 9.62 -20.40
C LYS A 68 2.86 9.34 -19.26
N ASP A 69 2.74 10.32 -18.38
CA ASP A 69 1.69 10.36 -17.37
C ASP A 69 1.69 9.14 -16.44
N ILE A 70 2.90 8.69 -16.06
CA ILE A 70 3.07 7.60 -15.11
C ILE A 70 2.72 8.10 -13.72
N GLU A 71 1.65 7.55 -13.13
CA GLU A 71 1.29 7.84 -11.74
C GLU A 71 2.21 7.10 -10.79
N LEU A 72 2.72 7.82 -9.79
CA LEU A 72 3.62 7.28 -8.77
C LEU A 72 3.26 7.86 -7.43
N TYR A 73 3.09 7.00 -6.44
CA TYR A 73 2.78 7.38 -5.06
C TYR A 73 3.78 6.73 -4.12
N SER A 74 4.23 7.50 -3.13
CA SER A 74 5.19 7.02 -2.16
C SER A 74 4.93 7.66 -0.80
N LEU A 75 5.13 6.88 0.27
CA LEU A 75 5.09 7.42 1.62
C LEU A 75 6.41 8.13 1.90
N CYS A 76 6.33 9.28 2.60
CA CYS A 76 7.52 10.01 3.01
C CYS A 76 7.90 9.66 4.46
N GLU A 77 9.12 10.03 4.83
CA GLU A 77 9.64 9.78 6.18
C GLU A 77 9.09 10.75 7.22
N HIS A 78 8.54 11.88 6.79
CA HIS A 78 8.14 12.94 7.71
C HIS A 78 6.86 12.60 8.48
N HIS A 79 5.85 12.12 7.79
CA HIS A 79 4.56 11.83 8.43
C HIS A 79 3.68 10.87 7.60
N LEU A 80 4.33 10.06 6.75
CA LEU A 80 3.67 9.07 5.90
C LEU A 80 2.63 9.71 4.96
#